data_5525893d51eac2b0a61a1252cd7e7416
#
_entry.id   5525893d51eac2b0a61a1252cd7e7416
#
_cell.length_a   1.000
_cell.length_b   1.000
_cell.length_c   1.000
_cell.angle_alpha   90.00
_cell.angle_beta   90.00
_cell.angle_gamma   90.00
#
_symmetry.space_group_name_H-M   'P 1'
#
loop_
_entity.id
_entity.type
_entity.pdbx_description
1 polymer ?
#
loop_
_entity_poly.entity_id
_entity_poly.type
_entity_poly.pdbx_seq_one_letter_code
_entity_poly.pdbx_strand_id
1 'polypeptide(L)'
;MTRKTNSVPGIRDVAKMAGVSVATASRVIAKADYPVAAATRVRVIEAAGALGFVRNAMARGLSRSRSESVGVIVPALHAYYAAMIEGIDEAATRQGLTILLGLSRGDEAKREQLVTEFLERRVDGLLICAGADDHLPGRTPTEMPIPTVLIGQQANPGFPIVVTDNVAAGYEVAEHLWSLGHRAFAYLAPDKGWHDFRDRQVGVSVFLKQADEAYKLDVLDGIYSEADAFSRMGEALKDGLAATAVIASTDRHALGAMAALTDAGRWVPDAVAVVGFDNYLSSQYLRPALTSMHMPAGEMGRLGLETLVAAIGGHQVPMRSELRATLVARGSSVPSP
;
A
#
# COMPACT_ATOMS: atom_id res chain seq x y z
N MET A 1 -39.58 34.20 10.51
CA MET A 1 -38.34 33.57 11.01
C MET A 1 -37.39 33.34 9.85
N THR A 2 -36.43 34.24 9.66
CA THR A 2 -35.45 34.19 8.59
C THR A 2 -34.39 33.15 8.93
N ARG A 3 -34.30 32.13 8.13
CA ARG A 3 -33.23 31.11 8.18
C ARG A 3 -31.87 31.82 8.03
N LYS A 4 -31.07 31.95 9.09
CA LYS A 4 -29.65 32.29 9.02
C LYS A 4 -28.98 31.16 8.24
N THR A 5 -28.60 31.42 7.00
CA THR A 5 -27.68 30.58 6.24
C THR A 5 -26.34 30.59 6.99
N ASN A 6 -25.99 29.46 7.60
CA ASN A 6 -24.65 29.23 8.18
C ASN A 6 -23.62 29.17 7.03
N SER A 7 -23.29 30.29 6.42
CA SER A 7 -22.17 30.37 5.49
C SER A 7 -20.88 30.35 6.29
N VAL A 8 -19.98 29.43 5.94
CA VAL A 8 -18.61 29.41 6.51
C VAL A 8 -17.95 30.78 6.25
N PRO A 9 -17.42 31.45 7.30
CA PRO A 9 -16.82 32.78 7.15
C PRO A 9 -15.71 32.77 6.09
N GLY A 10 -15.75 33.72 5.17
CA GLY A 10 -14.77 33.87 4.10
C GLY A 10 -13.71 34.96 4.42
N ILE A 11 -12.69 35.08 3.58
CA ILE A 11 -11.64 36.07 3.72
C ILE A 11 -12.19 37.52 3.69
N ARG A 12 -13.34 37.73 3.04
CA ARG A 12 -14.03 39.02 3.02
C ARG A 12 -14.56 39.41 4.38
N ASP A 13 -15.04 38.45 5.16
CA ASP A 13 -15.56 38.67 6.51
C ASP A 13 -14.42 38.98 7.47
N VAL A 14 -13.28 38.27 7.34
CA VAL A 14 -12.05 38.59 8.08
C VAL A 14 -11.56 40.00 7.79
N ALA A 15 -11.49 40.38 6.52
CA ALA A 15 -11.06 41.73 6.11
C ALA A 15 -11.99 42.83 6.68
N LYS A 16 -13.30 42.60 6.62
CA LYS A 16 -14.31 43.50 7.18
C LYS A 16 -14.15 43.65 8.69
N MET A 17 -14.01 42.56 9.42
CA MET A 17 -13.86 42.55 10.88
C MET A 17 -12.54 43.21 11.32
N ALA A 18 -11.44 42.96 10.60
CA ALA A 18 -10.13 43.56 10.89
C ALA A 18 -9.98 45.03 10.42
N GLY A 19 -10.94 45.56 9.68
CA GLY A 19 -10.86 46.94 9.13
C GLY A 19 -9.74 47.13 8.10
N VAL A 20 -9.53 46.12 7.22
CA VAL A 20 -8.47 46.12 6.20
C VAL A 20 -9.00 45.72 4.82
N SER A 21 -8.21 45.93 3.77
CA SER A 21 -8.55 45.42 2.45
C SER A 21 -8.49 43.89 2.41
N VAL A 22 -9.28 43.24 1.53
CA VAL A 22 -9.25 41.82 1.30
C VAL A 22 -7.84 41.32 0.91
N ALA A 23 -7.12 42.14 0.13
CA ALA A 23 -5.74 41.87 -0.25
C ALA A 23 -4.80 41.84 0.97
N THR A 24 -4.95 42.82 1.90
CA THR A 24 -4.17 42.84 3.15
C THR A 24 -4.48 41.67 4.04
N ALA A 25 -5.76 41.36 4.26
CA ALA A 25 -6.18 40.17 5.03
C ALA A 25 -5.62 38.85 4.42
N SER A 26 -5.75 38.69 3.11
CA SER A 26 -5.23 37.52 2.39
C SER A 26 -3.71 37.35 2.54
N ARG A 27 -2.94 38.45 2.43
CA ARG A 27 -1.47 38.40 2.58
C ARG A 27 -1.05 38.06 4.01
N VAL A 28 -1.69 38.64 5.02
CA VAL A 28 -1.42 38.34 6.44
C VAL A 28 -1.71 36.87 6.73
N ILE A 29 -2.88 36.38 6.32
CA ILE A 29 -3.29 34.97 6.50
C ILE A 29 -2.38 34.04 5.71
N ALA A 30 -1.86 34.44 4.54
CA ALA A 30 -0.94 33.66 3.73
C ALA A 30 0.47 33.59 4.32
N LYS A 31 0.78 34.33 5.39
CA LYS A 31 2.15 34.52 5.90
C LYS A 31 3.13 34.95 4.78
N ALA A 32 2.60 35.67 3.77
CA ALA A 32 3.42 36.19 2.69
C ALA A 32 4.49 37.14 3.25
N ASP A 33 5.68 37.09 2.67
CA ASP A 33 6.76 38.01 2.97
C ASP A 33 6.45 39.39 2.32
N TYR A 34 5.51 40.07 2.93
CA TYR A 34 5.05 41.39 2.52
C TYR A 34 5.00 42.30 3.75
N PRO A 35 5.53 43.51 3.68
CA PRO A 35 5.56 44.42 4.81
C PRO A 35 4.15 44.85 5.21
N VAL A 36 3.66 44.28 6.31
CA VAL A 36 2.42 44.67 6.97
C VAL A 36 2.76 45.08 8.40
N ALA A 37 2.27 46.27 8.82
CA ALA A 37 2.48 46.74 10.18
C ALA A 37 2.06 45.70 11.22
N ALA A 38 2.85 45.49 12.26
CA ALA A 38 2.63 44.46 13.29
C ALA A 38 1.21 44.53 13.90
N ALA A 39 0.74 45.75 14.21
CA ALA A 39 -0.62 45.97 14.73
C ALA A 39 -1.72 45.54 13.75
N THR A 40 -1.52 45.70 12.44
CA THR A 40 -2.47 45.21 11.41
C THR A 40 -2.47 43.69 11.31
N ARG A 41 -1.30 43.06 11.42
CA ARG A 41 -1.15 41.60 11.44
C ARG A 41 -1.91 40.98 12.62
N VAL A 42 -1.76 41.55 13.82
CA VAL A 42 -2.46 41.09 15.03
C VAL A 42 -3.98 41.17 14.83
N ARG A 43 -4.53 42.34 14.41
CA ARG A 43 -5.97 42.48 14.17
C ARG A 43 -6.54 41.48 13.18
N VAL A 44 -5.81 41.18 12.10
CA VAL A 44 -6.27 40.22 11.10
C VAL A 44 -6.28 38.77 11.67
N ILE A 45 -5.27 38.40 12.46
CA ILE A 45 -5.21 37.08 13.10
C ILE A 45 -6.32 36.93 14.14
N GLU A 46 -6.55 37.94 14.97
CA GLU A 46 -7.65 37.98 15.97
C GLU A 46 -9.01 37.86 15.29
N ALA A 47 -9.24 38.67 14.23
CA ALA A 47 -10.49 38.60 13.46
C ALA A 47 -10.72 37.22 12.83
N ALA A 48 -9.67 36.59 12.29
CA ALA A 48 -9.75 35.23 11.74
C ALA A 48 -10.09 34.20 12.83
N GLY A 49 -9.46 34.29 14.01
CA GLY A 49 -9.75 33.44 15.16
C GLY A 49 -11.16 33.61 15.69
N ALA A 50 -11.63 34.87 15.85
CA ALA A 50 -12.97 35.17 16.34
C ALA A 50 -14.09 34.67 15.41
N LEU A 51 -13.84 34.69 14.09
CA LEU A 51 -14.78 34.17 13.09
C LEU A 51 -14.70 32.65 12.90
N GLY A 52 -13.74 31.97 13.49
CA GLY A 52 -13.45 30.56 13.15
C GLY A 52 -13.06 30.39 11.67
N PHE A 53 -12.38 31.38 11.08
CA PHE A 53 -12.03 31.38 9.68
C PHE A 53 -11.02 30.27 9.37
N VAL A 54 -11.43 29.31 8.55
CA VAL A 54 -10.54 28.27 7.99
C VAL A 54 -10.20 28.65 6.56
N ARG A 55 -8.91 28.66 6.25
CA ARG A 55 -8.46 28.96 4.87
C ARG A 55 -9.02 27.92 3.91
N ASN A 56 -9.70 28.37 2.89
CA ASN A 56 -10.16 27.48 1.83
C ASN A 56 -8.97 27.03 0.96
N ALA A 57 -8.61 25.75 1.05
CA ALA A 57 -7.54 25.15 0.27
C ALA A 57 -7.79 25.26 -1.24
N MET A 58 -9.05 25.13 -1.69
CA MET A 58 -9.42 25.30 -3.10
C MET A 58 -9.16 26.73 -3.63
N ALA A 59 -9.39 27.76 -2.78
CA ALA A 59 -9.10 29.15 -3.16
C ALA A 59 -7.59 29.41 -3.29
N ARG A 60 -6.74 28.67 -2.58
CA ARG A 60 -5.29 28.68 -2.72
C ARG A 60 -4.85 28.03 -4.02
N GLY A 61 -5.41 26.85 -4.32
CA GLY A 61 -5.11 26.09 -5.52
C GLY A 61 -5.37 26.88 -6.81
N LEU A 62 -6.45 27.67 -6.84
CA LEU A 62 -6.76 28.58 -7.96
C LEU A 62 -5.69 29.65 -8.23
N SER A 63 -4.97 30.11 -7.19
CA SER A 63 -3.92 31.13 -7.33
C SER A 63 -2.53 30.55 -7.63
N ARG A 64 -2.30 29.24 -7.35
CA ARG A 64 -1.00 28.57 -7.49
C ARG A 64 -0.99 27.47 -8.54
N SER A 65 -2.14 27.16 -9.18
CA SER A 65 -2.35 26.03 -10.09
C SER A 65 -2.01 24.65 -9.48
N ARG A 66 -1.97 24.53 -8.14
CA ARG A 66 -1.70 23.30 -7.38
C ARG A 66 -2.61 23.21 -6.16
N SER A 67 -3.16 22.01 -5.94
CA SER A 67 -4.07 21.73 -4.82
C SER A 67 -3.33 21.39 -3.51
N GLU A 68 -2.04 21.11 -3.58
CA GLU A 68 -1.23 20.55 -2.48
C GLU A 68 -1.85 19.24 -1.95
N SER A 69 -2.50 18.47 -2.84
CA SER A 69 -3.09 17.17 -2.51
C SER A 69 -2.80 16.12 -3.58
N VAL A 70 -2.70 14.87 -3.15
CA VAL A 70 -2.50 13.70 -4.01
C VAL A 70 -3.57 12.65 -3.74
N GLY A 71 -4.03 11.98 -4.78
CA GLY A 71 -4.92 10.84 -4.66
C GLY A 71 -4.13 9.55 -4.45
N VAL A 72 -4.58 8.72 -3.51
CA VAL A 72 -4.01 7.39 -3.24
C VAL A 72 -5.13 6.38 -3.33
N ILE A 73 -5.02 5.41 -4.23
CA ILE A 73 -6.01 4.34 -4.41
C ILE A 73 -5.37 3.03 -3.97
N VAL A 74 -6.01 2.35 -3.00
CA VAL A 74 -5.60 1.03 -2.52
C VAL A 74 -6.74 0.02 -2.67
N PRO A 75 -6.43 -1.28 -2.89
CA PRO A 75 -7.48 -2.29 -3.02
C PRO A 75 -8.08 -2.74 -1.69
N ALA A 76 -7.34 -2.63 -0.59
CA ALA A 76 -7.76 -3.10 0.73
C ALA A 76 -7.09 -2.31 1.87
N LEU A 77 -7.56 -2.50 3.11
CA LEU A 77 -6.99 -1.88 4.31
C LEU A 77 -6.47 -2.94 5.31
N HIS A 78 -5.83 -4.00 4.80
CA HIS A 78 -5.10 -4.92 5.68
C HIS A 78 -3.67 -4.41 5.94
N ALA A 79 -2.94 -5.09 6.83
CA ALA A 79 -1.67 -4.62 7.38
C ALA A 79 -0.62 -4.22 6.32
N TYR A 80 -0.53 -4.94 5.20
CA TYR A 80 0.37 -4.61 4.10
C TYR A 80 0.11 -3.21 3.51
N TYR A 81 -1.17 -2.94 3.16
CA TYR A 81 -1.53 -1.62 2.62
C TYR A 81 -1.54 -0.53 3.68
N ALA A 82 -1.80 -0.86 4.95
CA ALA A 82 -1.68 0.09 6.04
C ALA A 82 -0.23 0.59 6.18
N ALA A 83 0.75 -0.30 6.19
CA ALA A 83 2.16 0.07 6.21
C ALA A 83 2.57 0.91 4.98
N MET A 84 2.04 0.59 3.80
CA MET A 84 2.27 1.37 2.58
C MET A 84 1.70 2.79 2.70
N ILE A 85 0.48 2.92 3.22
CA ILE A 85 -0.17 4.23 3.46
C ILE A 85 0.62 5.04 4.49
N GLU A 86 1.12 4.42 5.56
CA GLU A 86 1.98 5.08 6.55
C GLU A 86 3.25 5.66 5.88
N GLY A 87 3.93 4.90 5.03
CA GLY A 87 5.08 5.38 4.28
C GLY A 87 4.75 6.52 3.31
N ILE A 88 3.58 6.47 2.67
CA ILE A 88 3.07 7.57 1.83
C ILE A 88 2.80 8.81 2.68
N ASP A 89 2.12 8.67 3.83
CA ASP A 89 1.73 9.78 4.71
C ASP A 89 2.94 10.50 5.30
N GLU A 90 3.94 9.74 5.77
CA GLU A 90 5.19 10.31 6.24
C GLU A 90 5.90 11.15 5.16
N ALA A 91 5.95 10.64 3.93
CA ALA A 91 6.55 11.37 2.82
C ALA A 91 5.70 12.59 2.42
N ALA A 92 4.37 12.48 2.41
CA ALA A 92 3.44 13.57 2.12
C ALA A 92 3.56 14.70 3.15
N THR A 93 3.61 14.33 4.43
CA THR A 93 3.79 15.28 5.54
C THR A 93 5.08 16.09 5.37
N ARG A 94 6.20 15.46 5.02
CA ARG A 94 7.46 16.15 4.76
C ARG A 94 7.38 17.14 3.60
N GLN A 95 6.51 16.87 2.62
CA GLN A 95 6.30 17.72 1.43
C GLN A 95 5.14 18.73 1.61
N GLY A 96 4.45 18.72 2.75
CA GLY A 96 3.27 19.56 2.98
C GLY A 96 2.07 19.21 2.11
N LEU A 97 1.98 17.97 1.67
CA LEU A 97 0.87 17.44 0.85
C LEU A 97 -0.21 16.79 1.72
N THR A 98 -1.44 16.87 1.25
CA THR A 98 -2.59 16.14 1.82
C THR A 98 -2.90 14.91 0.98
N ILE A 99 -3.10 13.73 1.62
CA ILE A 99 -3.54 12.52 0.92
C ILE A 99 -5.07 12.46 0.88
N LEU A 100 -5.63 12.15 -0.28
CA LEU A 100 -7.02 11.71 -0.44
C LEU A 100 -7.02 10.21 -0.72
N LEU A 101 -7.47 9.42 0.27
CA LEU A 101 -7.47 7.96 0.17
C LEU A 101 -8.76 7.44 -0.46
N GLY A 102 -8.64 6.59 -1.46
CA GLY A 102 -9.72 5.85 -2.10
C GLY A 102 -9.54 4.34 -1.94
N LEU A 103 -10.64 3.63 -1.68
CA LEU A 103 -10.65 2.18 -1.54
C LEU A 103 -11.38 1.54 -2.71
N SER A 104 -10.63 0.84 -3.59
CA SER A 104 -11.21 0.19 -4.78
C SER A 104 -11.84 -1.17 -4.48
N ARG A 105 -11.44 -1.85 -3.41
CA ARG A 105 -11.87 -3.22 -3.03
C ARG A 105 -11.54 -4.28 -4.09
N GLY A 106 -10.51 -4.05 -4.90
CA GLY A 106 -10.17 -4.92 -6.02
C GLY A 106 -11.14 -4.81 -7.21
N ASP A 107 -12.08 -3.87 -7.17
CA ASP A 107 -13.05 -3.62 -8.24
C ASP A 107 -12.50 -2.56 -9.20
N GLU A 108 -12.39 -2.94 -10.47
CA GLU A 108 -11.86 -2.11 -11.55
C GLU A 108 -12.76 -0.90 -11.83
N ALA A 109 -14.08 -1.10 -11.89
CA ALA A 109 -15.03 -0.01 -12.13
C ALA A 109 -14.98 1.02 -10.99
N LYS A 110 -14.85 0.53 -9.75
CA LYS A 110 -14.67 1.40 -8.58
C LYS A 110 -13.35 2.16 -8.62
N ARG A 111 -12.27 1.53 -9.07
CA ARG A 111 -10.97 2.20 -9.25
C ARG A 111 -11.08 3.34 -10.26
N GLU A 112 -11.71 3.10 -11.43
CA GLU A 112 -11.93 4.13 -12.45
C GLU A 112 -12.82 5.27 -11.95
N GLN A 113 -13.85 4.96 -11.17
CA GLN A 113 -14.67 5.98 -10.51
C GLN A 113 -13.81 6.85 -9.59
N LEU A 114 -12.95 6.25 -8.75
CA LEU A 114 -12.06 6.98 -7.84
C LEU A 114 -11.06 7.85 -8.59
N VAL A 115 -10.50 7.36 -9.70
CA VAL A 115 -9.62 8.17 -10.57
C VAL A 115 -10.38 9.41 -11.05
N THR A 116 -11.60 9.24 -11.56
CA THR A 116 -12.44 10.35 -12.03
C THR A 116 -12.75 11.34 -10.90
N GLU A 117 -13.16 10.85 -9.72
CA GLU A 117 -13.45 11.68 -8.55
C GLU A 117 -12.22 12.49 -8.11
N PHE A 118 -11.02 11.92 -8.16
CA PHE A 118 -9.79 12.63 -7.78
C PHE A 118 -9.39 13.67 -8.85
N LEU A 119 -9.59 13.39 -10.12
CA LEU A 119 -9.42 14.37 -11.20
C LEU A 119 -10.38 15.55 -11.04
N GLU A 120 -11.65 15.31 -10.73
CA GLU A 120 -12.64 16.36 -10.44
C GLU A 120 -12.25 17.21 -9.22
N ARG A 121 -11.63 16.62 -8.21
CA ARG A 121 -11.07 17.30 -7.03
C ARG A 121 -9.76 18.01 -7.32
N ARG A 122 -9.21 17.87 -8.53
CA ARG A 122 -7.98 18.51 -8.99
C ARG A 122 -6.77 18.16 -8.12
N VAL A 123 -6.64 16.91 -7.73
CA VAL A 123 -5.39 16.45 -7.09
C VAL A 123 -4.20 16.68 -8.02
N ASP A 124 -3.03 16.94 -7.47
CA ASP A 124 -1.83 17.25 -8.25
C ASP A 124 -1.21 16.00 -8.89
N GLY A 125 -1.53 14.81 -8.38
CA GLY A 125 -1.07 13.53 -8.90
C GLY A 125 -1.75 12.34 -8.24
N LEU A 126 -1.51 11.15 -8.77
CA LEU A 126 -2.12 9.89 -8.32
C LEU A 126 -1.07 8.84 -7.99
N LEU A 127 -1.26 8.16 -6.85
CA LEU A 127 -0.66 6.87 -6.53
C LEU A 127 -1.75 5.79 -6.64
N ILE A 128 -1.51 4.77 -7.44
CA ILE A 128 -2.42 3.63 -7.58
C ILE A 128 -1.68 2.37 -7.15
N CYS A 129 -2.11 1.81 -6.01
CA CYS A 129 -1.56 0.57 -5.51
C CYS A 129 -2.21 -0.62 -6.21
N ALA A 130 -1.43 -1.67 -6.45
CA ALA A 130 -1.85 -2.85 -7.18
C ALA A 130 -3.15 -3.47 -6.63
N GLY A 131 -3.96 -3.95 -7.55
CA GLY A 131 -5.10 -4.82 -7.30
C GLY A 131 -4.93 -6.12 -8.07
N ALA A 132 -5.94 -6.99 -8.01
CA ALA A 132 -5.89 -8.30 -8.64
C ALA A 132 -5.64 -8.27 -10.16
N ASP A 133 -6.09 -7.23 -10.85
CA ASP A 133 -5.92 -7.10 -12.29
C ASP A 133 -5.01 -5.91 -12.64
N ASP A 134 -3.93 -6.19 -13.39
CA ASP A 134 -2.86 -5.24 -13.71
C ASP A 134 -3.21 -4.21 -14.77
N HIS A 135 -4.47 -4.09 -15.11
CA HIS A 135 -4.89 -3.14 -16.11
C HIS A 135 -5.39 -1.85 -15.46
N LEU A 136 -4.83 -0.72 -15.87
CA LEU A 136 -5.57 0.53 -15.91
C LEU A 136 -6.33 0.49 -17.23
N PRO A 137 -7.59 0.02 -17.27
CA PRO A 137 -8.30 -0.16 -18.53
C PRO A 137 -8.38 1.16 -19.26
N GLY A 138 -7.94 1.15 -20.51
CA GLY A 138 -8.12 2.24 -21.43
C GLY A 138 -7.36 3.53 -21.12
N ARG A 139 -6.45 3.56 -20.13
CA ARG A 139 -5.66 4.77 -19.82
C ARG A 139 -4.17 4.54 -20.01
N THR A 140 -3.64 5.13 -21.04
CA THR A 140 -2.19 5.28 -21.22
C THR A 140 -1.68 6.51 -20.43
N PRO A 141 -0.36 6.66 -20.18
CA PRO A 141 0.19 7.87 -19.57
C PRO A 141 -0.17 9.17 -20.28
N THR A 142 -0.38 9.11 -21.60
CA THR A 142 -0.78 10.25 -22.42
C THR A 142 -2.26 10.63 -22.26
N GLU A 143 -3.08 9.71 -21.76
CA GLU A 143 -4.51 9.92 -21.46
C GLU A 143 -4.75 10.34 -20.01
N MET A 144 -3.74 10.19 -19.15
CA MET A 144 -3.79 10.71 -17.78
C MET A 144 -3.39 12.18 -17.76
N PRO A 145 -4.30 13.09 -17.36
CA PRO A 145 -4.01 14.52 -17.39
C PRO A 145 -3.08 15.00 -16.27
N ILE A 146 -2.72 14.12 -15.33
CA ILE A 146 -1.85 14.40 -14.19
C ILE A 146 -0.83 13.28 -13.99
N PRO A 147 0.33 13.56 -13.40
CA PRO A 147 1.33 12.55 -13.06
C PRO A 147 0.73 11.41 -12.24
N THR A 148 1.05 10.19 -12.62
CA THR A 148 0.55 8.97 -11.97
C THR A 148 1.71 7.99 -11.80
N VAL A 149 1.80 7.39 -10.61
CA VAL A 149 2.78 6.33 -10.28
C VAL A 149 2.02 5.12 -9.77
N LEU A 150 2.45 3.94 -10.18
CA LEU A 150 1.86 2.68 -9.76
C LEU A 150 2.76 1.99 -8.74
N ILE A 151 2.16 1.34 -7.76
CA ILE A 151 2.89 0.59 -6.73
C ILE A 151 2.40 -0.86 -6.72
N GLY A 152 3.34 -1.81 -6.84
CA GLY A 152 3.07 -3.25 -6.82
C GLY A 152 2.60 -3.84 -8.15
N GLN A 153 2.50 -3.07 -9.22
CA GLN A 153 2.15 -3.57 -10.56
C GLN A 153 3.40 -3.91 -11.37
N GLN A 154 3.50 -5.14 -11.84
CA GLN A 154 4.66 -5.63 -12.61
C GLN A 154 4.54 -5.33 -14.11
N ALA A 155 3.35 -5.45 -14.68
CA ALA A 155 3.09 -5.22 -16.09
C ALA A 155 2.43 -3.87 -16.31
N ASN A 156 3.22 -2.87 -16.75
CA ASN A 156 2.60 -1.60 -17.08
C ASN A 156 3.25 -0.87 -18.24
N PRO A 157 2.48 -0.57 -19.29
CA PRO A 157 2.96 0.19 -20.42
C PRO A 157 3.04 1.69 -20.10
N GLY A 158 4.22 2.13 -19.65
CA GLY A 158 4.59 3.53 -19.73
C GLY A 158 4.36 4.39 -18.48
N PHE A 159 3.81 3.87 -17.37
CA PHE A 159 3.81 4.59 -16.09
C PHE A 159 5.07 4.27 -15.26
N PRO A 160 5.59 5.20 -14.45
CA PRO A 160 6.56 4.87 -13.42
C PRO A 160 5.97 3.86 -12.44
N ILE A 161 6.73 2.81 -12.11
CA ILE A 161 6.31 1.76 -11.18
C ILE A 161 7.30 1.58 -10.03
N VAL A 162 6.77 1.28 -8.84
CA VAL A 162 7.55 0.82 -7.68
C VAL A 162 7.09 -0.59 -7.34
N VAL A 163 8.02 -1.54 -7.36
CA VAL A 163 7.72 -2.97 -7.21
C VAL A 163 8.68 -3.66 -6.24
N THR A 164 8.36 -4.87 -5.86
CA THR A 164 9.26 -5.78 -5.15
C THR A 164 9.62 -6.95 -6.09
N ASP A 165 10.84 -7.45 -6.02
CA ASP A 165 11.24 -8.67 -6.71
C ASP A 165 10.60 -9.89 -6.02
N ASN A 166 9.39 -10.22 -6.45
CA ASN A 166 8.61 -11.34 -5.91
C ASN A 166 9.19 -12.70 -6.34
N VAL A 167 9.87 -12.77 -7.49
CA VAL A 167 10.54 -14.01 -7.94
C VAL A 167 11.72 -14.30 -7.03
N ALA A 168 12.58 -13.32 -6.76
CA ALA A 168 13.69 -13.49 -5.83
C ALA A 168 13.19 -13.81 -4.41
N ALA A 169 12.11 -13.19 -3.96
CA ALA A 169 11.51 -13.46 -2.66
C ALA A 169 11.01 -14.91 -2.53
N GLY A 170 10.32 -15.43 -3.55
CA GLY A 170 9.90 -16.83 -3.59
C GLY A 170 11.07 -17.81 -3.63
N TYR A 171 12.11 -17.46 -4.39
CA TYR A 171 13.35 -18.25 -4.48
C TYR A 171 14.01 -18.39 -3.10
N GLU A 172 14.20 -17.27 -2.39
CA GLU A 172 14.83 -17.24 -1.06
C GLU A 172 14.04 -18.05 -0.01
N VAL A 173 12.71 -18.02 -0.06
CA VAL A 173 11.85 -18.87 0.81
C VAL A 173 12.07 -20.35 0.53
N ALA A 174 12.10 -20.75 -0.73
CA ALA A 174 12.32 -22.15 -1.10
C ALA A 174 13.73 -22.62 -0.71
N GLU A 175 14.76 -21.80 -0.93
CA GLU A 175 16.15 -22.06 -0.53
C GLU A 175 16.25 -22.26 0.99
N HIS A 176 15.61 -21.38 1.78
CA HIS A 176 15.55 -21.50 3.23
C HIS A 176 14.98 -22.85 3.68
N LEU A 177 13.80 -23.21 3.21
CA LEU A 177 13.17 -24.47 3.58
C LEU A 177 13.94 -25.70 3.08
N TRP A 178 14.53 -25.59 1.90
CA TRP A 178 15.39 -26.64 1.36
C TRP A 178 16.64 -26.87 2.20
N SER A 179 17.26 -25.81 2.68
CA SER A 179 18.44 -25.87 3.56
C SER A 179 18.12 -26.55 4.91
N LEU A 180 16.85 -26.49 5.34
CA LEU A 180 16.35 -27.20 6.52
C LEU A 180 15.97 -28.66 6.26
N GLY A 181 16.18 -29.17 5.04
CA GLY A 181 15.97 -30.58 4.69
C GLY A 181 14.60 -30.90 4.10
N HIS A 182 13.72 -29.92 3.90
CA HIS A 182 12.41 -30.14 3.31
C HIS A 182 12.52 -30.47 1.81
N ARG A 183 11.73 -31.47 1.36
CA ARG A 183 11.64 -31.91 -0.04
C ARG A 183 10.18 -32.05 -0.52
N ALA A 184 9.21 -31.96 0.39
CA ALA A 184 7.79 -32.01 0.09
C ALA A 184 7.13 -30.71 0.56
N PHE A 185 6.61 -29.93 -0.39
CA PHE A 185 6.11 -28.59 -0.20
C PHE A 185 4.64 -28.49 -0.55
N ALA A 186 3.92 -27.61 0.14
CA ALA A 186 2.62 -27.10 -0.30
C ALA A 186 2.72 -25.58 -0.47
N TYR A 187 2.23 -25.07 -1.60
CA TYR A 187 2.14 -23.64 -1.87
C TYR A 187 0.68 -23.19 -1.84
N LEU A 188 0.37 -22.19 -1.01
CA LEU A 188 -0.99 -21.67 -0.81
C LEU A 188 -1.14 -20.31 -1.47
N ALA A 189 -2.05 -20.18 -2.43
CA ALA A 189 -2.27 -18.93 -3.15
C ALA A 189 -3.70 -18.80 -3.73
N PRO A 190 -4.09 -17.57 -4.12
CA PRO A 190 -5.21 -17.37 -5.02
C PRO A 190 -4.96 -18.05 -6.38
N ASP A 191 -6.04 -18.52 -7.03
CA ASP A 191 -5.97 -19.15 -8.36
C ASP A 191 -5.86 -18.13 -9.51
N LYS A 192 -6.27 -16.87 -9.30
CA LYS A 192 -6.34 -15.84 -10.34
C LYS A 192 -5.92 -14.46 -9.85
N GLY A 193 -5.49 -13.62 -10.79
CA GLY A 193 -5.51 -12.18 -10.69
C GLY A 193 -4.41 -11.49 -9.89
N TRP A 194 -3.48 -12.22 -9.27
CA TRP A 194 -2.42 -11.63 -8.45
C TRP A 194 -1.04 -12.00 -8.97
N HIS A 195 -0.47 -11.14 -9.81
CA HIS A 195 0.85 -11.37 -10.39
C HIS A 195 1.93 -11.56 -9.31
N ASP A 196 1.90 -10.76 -8.25
CA ASP A 196 2.86 -10.87 -7.15
C ASP A 196 2.90 -12.28 -6.55
N PHE A 197 1.73 -12.91 -6.32
CA PHE A 197 1.67 -14.25 -5.73
C PHE A 197 2.12 -15.33 -6.72
N ARG A 198 1.81 -15.14 -8.01
CA ARG A 198 2.31 -16.01 -9.07
C ARG A 198 3.83 -15.90 -9.22
N ASP A 199 4.38 -14.69 -9.15
CA ASP A 199 5.82 -14.48 -9.24
C ASP A 199 6.56 -15.09 -8.04
N ARG A 200 5.98 -15.03 -6.81
CA ARG A 200 6.49 -15.78 -5.65
C ARG A 200 6.50 -17.28 -5.92
N GLN A 201 5.43 -17.84 -6.47
CA GLN A 201 5.34 -19.26 -6.85
C GLN A 201 6.36 -19.62 -7.93
N VAL A 202 6.55 -18.76 -8.92
CA VAL A 202 7.59 -18.93 -9.96
C VAL A 202 8.97 -19.01 -9.32
N GLY A 203 9.29 -18.11 -8.39
CA GLY A 203 10.56 -18.11 -7.66
C GLY A 203 10.80 -19.43 -6.91
N VAL A 204 9.79 -19.92 -6.18
CA VAL A 204 9.82 -21.24 -5.52
C VAL A 204 10.10 -22.33 -6.54
N SER A 205 9.38 -22.35 -7.65
CA SER A 205 9.51 -23.37 -8.68
C SER A 205 10.87 -23.34 -9.38
N VAL A 206 11.44 -22.13 -9.59
CA VAL A 206 12.77 -21.94 -10.19
C VAL A 206 13.83 -22.56 -9.28
N PHE A 207 13.80 -22.22 -7.98
CA PHE A 207 14.76 -22.80 -7.01
C PHE A 207 14.66 -24.33 -7.00
N LEU A 208 13.45 -24.89 -6.82
CA LEU A 208 13.26 -26.32 -6.69
C LEU A 208 13.73 -27.10 -7.93
N LYS A 209 13.55 -26.54 -9.13
CA LYS A 209 14.07 -27.15 -10.38
C LYS A 209 15.60 -27.10 -10.48
N GLN A 210 16.24 -26.10 -9.92
CA GLN A 210 17.70 -25.94 -9.95
C GLN A 210 18.39 -26.81 -8.90
N ALA A 211 17.70 -27.24 -7.85
CA ALA A 211 18.28 -28.03 -6.76
C ALA A 211 18.68 -29.44 -7.15
N ASP A 212 18.34 -29.92 -8.37
CA ASP A 212 18.74 -31.20 -8.99
C ASP A 212 18.52 -32.43 -8.11
N GLU A 213 17.55 -32.38 -7.19
CA GLU A 213 17.12 -33.50 -6.34
C GLU A 213 15.61 -33.68 -6.44
N ALA A 214 15.12 -34.87 -6.09
CA ALA A 214 13.70 -35.17 -6.10
C ALA A 214 12.94 -34.31 -5.08
N TYR A 215 11.89 -33.64 -5.51
CA TYR A 215 10.99 -32.87 -4.69
C TYR A 215 9.52 -33.09 -5.07
N LYS A 216 8.62 -32.70 -4.19
CA LYS A 216 7.19 -32.60 -4.45
C LYS A 216 6.70 -31.18 -4.13
N LEU A 217 5.91 -30.61 -5.02
CA LEU A 217 5.26 -29.31 -4.81
C LEU A 217 3.77 -29.46 -5.14
N ASP A 218 2.93 -29.43 -4.11
CA ASP A 218 1.48 -29.39 -4.24
C ASP A 218 1.03 -27.93 -4.18
N VAL A 219 0.25 -27.47 -5.16
CA VAL A 219 -0.32 -26.10 -5.19
C VAL A 219 -1.76 -26.18 -4.73
N LEU A 220 -2.09 -25.43 -3.69
CA LEU A 220 -3.44 -25.30 -3.13
C LEU A 220 -4.01 -23.95 -3.54
N ASP A 221 -4.88 -23.96 -4.53
CA ASP A 221 -5.48 -22.77 -5.15
C ASP A 221 -6.77 -22.32 -4.44
N GLY A 222 -7.26 -21.13 -4.84
CA GLY A 222 -8.55 -20.59 -4.40
C GLY A 222 -8.52 -19.95 -3.02
N ILE A 223 -7.36 -19.52 -2.56
CA ILE A 223 -7.14 -19.00 -1.21
C ILE A 223 -7.04 -17.46 -1.25
N TYR A 224 -8.06 -16.78 -0.73
CA TYR A 224 -8.18 -15.32 -0.71
C TYR A 224 -8.24 -14.75 0.72
N SER A 225 -8.46 -15.61 1.72
CA SER A 225 -8.59 -15.23 3.12
C SER A 225 -7.95 -16.25 4.06
N GLU A 226 -7.87 -15.91 5.34
CA GLU A 226 -7.48 -16.84 6.41
C GLU A 226 -8.43 -18.04 6.48
N ALA A 227 -9.75 -17.80 6.29
CA ALA A 227 -10.77 -18.84 6.34
C ALA A 227 -10.63 -19.82 5.16
N ASP A 228 -10.34 -19.31 3.95
CA ASP A 228 -10.08 -20.17 2.79
C ASP A 228 -8.84 -21.01 3.00
N ALA A 229 -7.75 -20.42 3.53
CA ALA A 229 -6.51 -21.14 3.85
C ALA A 229 -6.75 -22.24 4.89
N PHE A 230 -7.54 -21.94 5.93
CA PHE A 230 -7.92 -22.93 6.94
C PHE A 230 -8.70 -24.10 6.32
N SER A 231 -9.75 -23.82 5.55
CA SER A 231 -10.60 -24.85 4.93
C SER A 231 -9.81 -25.67 3.93
N ARG A 232 -9.09 -25.03 3.02
CA ARG A 232 -8.36 -25.68 1.94
C ARG A 232 -7.20 -26.55 2.45
N MET A 233 -6.48 -26.07 3.49
CA MET A 233 -5.45 -26.86 4.16
C MET A 233 -6.08 -28.06 4.87
N GLY A 234 -7.19 -27.88 5.59
CA GLY A 234 -7.90 -28.95 6.27
C GLY A 234 -8.42 -30.05 5.32
N GLU A 235 -8.90 -29.68 4.14
CA GLU A 235 -9.27 -30.62 3.06
C GLU A 235 -8.04 -31.40 2.56
N ALA A 236 -6.98 -30.68 2.19
CA ALA A 236 -5.76 -31.31 1.68
C ALA A 236 -5.14 -32.29 2.69
N LEU A 237 -5.18 -31.98 3.99
CA LEU A 237 -4.70 -32.89 5.04
C LEU A 237 -5.56 -34.17 5.13
N LYS A 238 -6.89 -34.08 4.99
CA LYS A 238 -7.80 -35.24 4.95
C LYS A 238 -7.54 -36.10 3.71
N ASP A 239 -7.18 -35.47 2.59
CA ASP A 239 -6.85 -36.15 1.31
C ASP A 239 -5.43 -36.69 1.30
N GLY A 240 -4.71 -36.63 2.43
CA GLY A 240 -3.39 -37.25 2.58
C GLY A 240 -2.22 -36.37 2.13
N LEU A 241 -2.35 -35.06 2.20
CA LEU A 241 -1.23 -34.14 1.92
C LEU A 241 -0.01 -34.50 2.76
N ALA A 242 1.09 -34.84 2.09
CA ALA A 242 2.35 -35.30 2.69
C ALA A 242 3.42 -34.16 2.78
N ALA A 243 3.05 -32.91 2.59
CA ALA A 243 3.97 -31.79 2.68
C ALA A 243 4.57 -31.67 4.08
N THR A 244 5.89 -31.46 4.14
CA THR A 244 6.64 -31.16 5.36
C THR A 244 6.93 -29.67 5.51
N ALA A 245 6.69 -28.87 4.46
CA ALA A 245 6.79 -27.44 4.48
C ALA A 245 5.62 -26.80 3.73
N VAL A 246 5.06 -25.74 4.31
CA VAL A 246 3.98 -24.92 3.74
C VAL A 246 4.53 -23.53 3.45
N ILE A 247 4.37 -23.10 2.21
CA ILE A 247 4.68 -21.75 1.75
C ILE A 247 3.34 -21.05 1.47
N ALA A 248 2.96 -20.13 2.35
CA ALA A 248 1.73 -19.38 2.20
C ALA A 248 2.04 -18.03 1.54
N SER A 249 1.31 -17.66 0.49
CA SER A 249 1.58 -16.43 -0.28
C SER A 249 1.42 -15.13 0.52
N THR A 250 0.83 -15.17 1.73
CA THR A 250 0.76 -14.08 2.72
C THR A 250 0.79 -14.63 4.13
N ASP A 251 1.10 -13.78 5.13
CA ASP A 251 0.99 -14.15 6.56
C ASP A 251 -0.46 -14.47 6.96
N ARG A 252 -1.46 -13.87 6.31
CA ARG A 252 -2.87 -14.19 6.51
C ARG A 252 -3.18 -15.64 6.13
N HIS A 253 -2.70 -16.08 4.98
CA HIS A 253 -2.86 -17.46 4.53
C HIS A 253 -2.08 -18.42 5.44
N ALA A 254 -0.88 -18.02 5.89
CA ALA A 254 -0.10 -18.79 6.85
C ALA A 254 -0.86 -19.00 8.17
N LEU A 255 -1.54 -17.96 8.67
CA LEU A 255 -2.35 -18.05 9.90
C LEU A 255 -3.46 -19.11 9.77
N GLY A 256 -4.22 -19.09 8.67
CA GLY A 256 -5.25 -20.09 8.40
C GLY A 256 -4.68 -21.50 8.30
N ALA A 257 -3.57 -21.67 7.58
CA ALA A 257 -2.89 -22.96 7.45
C ALA A 257 -2.39 -23.50 8.79
N MET A 258 -1.77 -22.64 9.63
CA MET A 258 -1.30 -23.04 10.97
C MET A 258 -2.45 -23.49 11.87
N ALA A 259 -3.61 -22.83 11.81
CA ALA A 259 -4.79 -23.25 12.55
C ALA A 259 -5.28 -24.64 12.09
N ALA A 260 -5.37 -24.90 10.77
CA ALA A 260 -5.77 -26.20 10.24
C ALA A 260 -4.78 -27.32 10.60
N LEU A 261 -3.47 -27.02 10.56
CA LEU A 261 -2.42 -27.96 10.98
C LEU A 261 -2.56 -28.31 12.47
N THR A 262 -2.84 -27.33 13.32
CA THR A 262 -3.06 -27.52 14.75
C THR A 262 -4.26 -28.43 15.02
N ASP A 263 -5.40 -28.17 14.35
CA ASP A 263 -6.62 -28.98 14.45
C ASP A 263 -6.40 -30.45 13.98
N ALA A 264 -5.50 -30.63 13.01
CA ALA A 264 -5.10 -31.95 12.51
C ALA A 264 -4.01 -32.63 13.36
N GLY A 265 -3.56 -32.03 14.46
CA GLY A 265 -2.48 -32.55 15.31
C GLY A 265 -1.10 -32.52 14.63
N ARG A 266 -0.90 -31.71 13.58
CA ARG A 266 0.36 -31.55 12.86
C ARG A 266 1.11 -30.34 13.40
N TRP A 267 2.00 -30.59 14.35
CA TRP A 267 2.72 -29.53 15.07
C TRP A 267 3.68 -28.75 14.18
N VAL A 268 3.64 -27.43 14.29
CA VAL A 268 4.55 -26.48 13.63
C VAL A 268 5.65 -26.10 14.62
N PRO A 269 6.96 -26.21 14.27
CA PRO A 269 7.51 -26.64 12.98
C PRO A 269 7.77 -28.14 12.88
N ASP A 270 7.66 -28.92 13.96
CA ASP A 270 8.21 -30.27 14.11
C ASP A 270 7.66 -31.27 13.07
N ALA A 271 6.37 -31.18 12.73
CA ALA A 271 5.76 -32.01 11.70
C ALA A 271 5.69 -31.29 10.35
N VAL A 272 5.47 -29.96 10.36
CA VAL A 272 5.33 -29.15 9.15
C VAL A 272 5.86 -27.75 9.41
N ALA A 273 6.89 -27.32 8.70
CA ALA A 273 7.35 -25.94 8.70
C ALA A 273 6.35 -25.04 7.97
N VAL A 274 6.19 -23.79 8.41
CA VAL A 274 5.32 -22.79 7.77
C VAL A 274 6.07 -21.49 7.56
N VAL A 275 6.01 -20.96 6.32
CA VAL A 275 6.56 -19.64 5.97
C VAL A 275 5.47 -18.82 5.30
N GLY A 276 5.38 -17.54 5.69
CA GLY A 276 4.49 -16.54 5.10
C GLY A 276 5.24 -15.45 4.32
N PHE A 277 4.47 -14.46 3.88
CA PHE A 277 4.96 -13.21 3.30
C PHE A 277 4.24 -12.04 3.95
N ASP A 278 4.84 -10.87 3.92
CA ASP A 278 4.46 -9.54 4.42
C ASP A 278 5.14 -9.19 5.75
N ASN A 279 5.43 -10.17 6.62
CA ASN A 279 6.01 -9.96 7.95
C ASN A 279 5.19 -8.99 8.81
N TYR A 280 3.89 -9.30 8.97
CA TYR A 280 3.01 -8.50 9.84
C TYR A 280 3.53 -8.43 11.27
N LEU A 281 3.27 -7.30 11.93
CA LEU A 281 3.67 -7.11 13.33
C LEU A 281 3.14 -8.25 14.23
N SER A 282 1.96 -8.79 13.96
CA SER A 282 1.38 -9.92 14.70
C SER A 282 2.12 -11.23 14.51
N SER A 283 2.83 -11.41 13.39
CA SER A 283 3.51 -12.67 13.04
C SER A 283 4.57 -13.11 14.05
N GLN A 284 5.23 -12.14 14.71
CA GLN A 284 6.21 -12.42 15.78
C GLN A 284 5.57 -12.86 17.10
N TYR A 285 4.28 -12.63 17.29
CA TYR A 285 3.54 -12.98 18.52
C TYR A 285 2.75 -14.27 18.40
N LEU A 286 2.75 -14.91 17.24
CA LEU A 286 2.19 -16.26 17.06
C LEU A 286 2.98 -17.29 17.88
N ARG A 287 2.42 -18.48 18.09
CA ARG A 287 3.06 -19.59 18.76
C ARG A 287 2.92 -20.85 17.91
N PRO A 288 4.00 -21.27 17.23
CA PRO A 288 5.31 -20.62 17.13
C PRO A 288 5.26 -19.30 16.36
N ALA A 289 6.25 -18.40 16.57
CA ALA A 289 6.37 -17.15 15.82
C ALA A 289 6.61 -17.45 14.34
N LEU A 290 5.87 -16.76 13.45
CA LEU A 290 5.87 -17.05 12.02
C LEU A 290 7.14 -16.54 11.33
N THR A 291 7.86 -17.44 10.67
CA THR A 291 8.87 -17.10 9.66
C THR A 291 8.17 -16.46 8.47
N SER A 292 8.64 -15.30 8.05
CA SER A 292 7.98 -14.55 6.99
C SER A 292 8.97 -13.75 6.16
N MET A 293 8.70 -13.65 4.87
CA MET A 293 9.40 -12.75 3.97
C MET A 293 8.89 -11.32 4.22
N HIS A 294 9.74 -10.44 4.73
CA HIS A 294 9.42 -9.03 4.91
C HIS A 294 9.33 -8.33 3.56
N MET A 295 8.12 -7.93 3.20
CA MET A 295 7.83 -7.12 2.02
C MET A 295 7.93 -5.64 2.42
N PRO A 296 8.74 -4.80 1.72
CA PRO A 296 9.04 -3.43 2.15
C PRO A 296 7.91 -2.44 1.81
N ALA A 297 6.67 -2.73 2.25
CA ALA A 297 5.47 -1.97 1.86
C ALA A 297 5.56 -0.48 2.22
N GLY A 298 6.04 -0.14 3.43
CA GLY A 298 6.23 1.25 3.84
C GLY A 298 7.25 1.99 2.98
N GLU A 299 8.36 1.32 2.62
CA GLU A 299 9.37 1.90 1.75
C GLU A 299 8.87 2.05 0.31
N MET A 300 8.07 1.10 -0.19
CA MET A 300 7.38 1.22 -1.48
C MET A 300 6.46 2.44 -1.51
N GLY A 301 5.68 2.65 -0.46
CA GLY A 301 4.80 3.81 -0.32
C GLY A 301 5.58 5.12 -0.34
N ARG A 302 6.63 5.22 0.48
CA ARG A 302 7.52 6.39 0.54
C ARG A 302 8.14 6.69 -0.82
N LEU A 303 8.76 5.69 -1.46
CA LEU A 303 9.42 5.84 -2.76
C LEU A 303 8.42 6.19 -3.86
N GLY A 304 7.22 5.61 -3.83
CA GLY A 304 6.13 5.92 -4.76
C GLY A 304 5.74 7.39 -4.69
N LEU A 305 5.57 7.95 -3.48
CA LEU A 305 5.24 9.36 -3.32
C LEU A 305 6.41 10.28 -3.72
N GLU A 306 7.64 9.95 -3.36
CA GLU A 306 8.81 10.73 -3.76
C GLU A 306 8.94 10.77 -5.29
N THR A 307 8.71 9.65 -5.96
CA THR A 307 8.67 9.55 -7.43
C THR A 307 7.54 10.43 -8.01
N LEU A 308 6.34 10.35 -7.41
CA LEU A 308 5.20 11.18 -7.83
C LEU A 308 5.49 12.67 -7.69
N VAL A 309 6.05 13.10 -6.55
CA VAL A 309 6.41 14.51 -6.30
C VAL A 309 7.43 15.01 -7.31
N ALA A 310 8.43 14.20 -7.64
CA ALA A 310 9.40 14.54 -8.68
C ALA A 310 8.73 14.69 -10.06
N ALA A 311 7.80 13.78 -10.42
CA ALA A 311 7.03 13.87 -11.66
C ALA A 311 6.11 15.11 -11.70
N ILE A 312 5.43 15.46 -10.59
CA ILE A 312 4.65 16.70 -10.44
C ILE A 312 5.55 17.94 -10.63
N GLY A 313 6.81 17.86 -10.22
CA GLY A 313 7.83 18.90 -10.43
C GLY A 313 8.34 19.00 -11.87
N GLY A 314 7.94 18.10 -12.77
CA GLY A 314 8.43 18.02 -14.15
C GLY A 314 9.81 17.39 -14.28
N HIS A 315 10.29 16.71 -13.24
CA HIS A 315 11.57 16.00 -13.30
C HIS A 315 11.43 14.63 -13.99
N GLN A 316 12.49 14.19 -14.65
CA GLN A 316 12.56 12.81 -15.11
C GLN A 316 12.65 11.87 -13.91
N VAL A 317 11.86 10.79 -13.95
CA VAL A 317 11.81 9.76 -12.91
C VAL A 317 12.13 8.38 -13.49
N PRO A 318 12.68 7.46 -12.69
CA PRO A 318 12.85 6.07 -13.11
C PRO A 318 11.50 5.45 -13.49
N MET A 319 11.47 4.75 -14.64
CA MET A 319 10.26 4.04 -15.07
C MET A 319 9.99 2.77 -14.24
N ARG A 320 11.03 2.22 -13.60
CA ARG A 320 10.92 1.07 -12.69
C ARG A 320 11.88 1.27 -11.53
N SER A 321 11.36 1.22 -10.32
CA SER A 321 12.12 1.15 -9.07
C SER A 321 11.78 -0.16 -8.38
N GLU A 322 12.79 -0.95 -8.04
CA GLU A 322 12.62 -2.27 -7.46
C GLU A 322 13.23 -2.33 -6.07
N LEU A 323 12.47 -2.81 -5.10
CA LEU A 323 12.88 -3.00 -3.73
C LEU A 323 13.06 -4.49 -3.44
N ARG A 324 14.00 -4.81 -2.57
CA ARG A 324 14.28 -6.19 -2.16
C ARG A 324 13.48 -6.55 -0.91
N ALA A 325 12.86 -7.73 -0.93
CA ALA A 325 12.32 -8.37 0.26
C ALA A 325 13.45 -9.03 1.08
N THR A 326 13.21 -9.32 2.35
CA THR A 326 14.18 -9.99 3.24
C THR A 326 13.50 -11.04 4.10
N LEU A 327 14.10 -12.22 4.21
CA LEU A 327 13.56 -13.30 5.04
C LEU A 327 13.81 -13.03 6.52
N VAL A 328 12.76 -13.16 7.33
CA VAL A 328 12.82 -13.09 8.79
C VAL A 328 12.51 -14.48 9.34
N ALA A 329 13.53 -15.29 9.57
CA ALA A 329 13.39 -16.63 10.12
C ALA A 329 12.97 -16.59 11.59
N ARG A 330 11.99 -17.45 11.95
CA ARG A 330 11.43 -17.59 13.30
C ARG A 330 11.05 -19.04 13.57
N GLY A 331 10.37 -19.27 14.71
CA GLY A 331 10.03 -20.61 15.21
C GLY A 331 9.10 -21.46 14.36
N SER A 332 8.40 -20.90 13.35
CA SER A 332 7.52 -21.72 12.51
C SER A 332 8.24 -22.51 11.40
N SER A 333 9.50 -22.20 11.13
CA SER A 333 10.33 -22.99 10.20
C SER A 333 11.60 -23.53 10.84
N VAL A 334 12.09 -22.87 11.90
CA VAL A 334 13.30 -23.30 12.61
C VAL A 334 12.89 -23.91 13.95
N PRO A 335 13.12 -25.19 14.20
CA PRO A 335 12.83 -25.78 15.52
C PRO A 335 13.52 -24.98 16.63
N SER A 336 12.83 -24.81 17.76
CA SER A 336 13.49 -24.26 18.95
C SER A 336 14.59 -25.19 19.40
N PRO A 337 15.75 -24.67 19.79
CA PRO A 337 16.87 -25.49 20.29
C PRO A 337 16.53 -26.28 21.54
#